data_20a7603754a2ee8796b3abf67ce67d78
#
_entry.id   20a7603754a2ee8796b3abf67ce67d78
#
_cell.length_a   1.000
_cell.length_b   1.000
_cell.length_c   1.000
_cell.angle_alpha   90.00
_cell.angle_beta   90.00
_cell.angle_gamma   90.00
#
_symmetry.space_group_name_H-M   'P 1'
#
loop_
_entity.id
_entity.type
_entity.pdbx_description
1 polymer ?
#
loop_
_entity_poly.entity_id
_entity_poly.type
_entity_poly.pdbx_seq_one_letter_code
_entity_poly.pdbx_strand_id
1 'polypeptide(L)'
;MKIAVSGTSGLIGGALATALAADGHDVLRLVRHAPKGPGEARWDPDAGTVDTDALAGCQAVVHLAGAGIGDRRWTDDRKKVLRDSRVNGTRTLARAAAALPTPPSVLVCGSAIGYYGETGDGWVDESSPAGEGFLADLVVDWEAAADPARDAGIRTVHARTGLVVAKNGGAWAPLFPLFRAGLGGRLGSGRQYWSFIALADEIAALRFLIDTPGVSGPVNLTAPEPLTNREVTRAMGRVLRRPTLASVPGPVLRTVLGEFAGDVLGSQRVRPRKLLDAGFTYRYPEIDQALRAALSAS
;
A
#
# COMPACT_ATOMS: atom_id res chain seq x y z
N MET A 1 8.49 -18.21 12.21
CA MET A 1 9.11 -16.94 12.61
C MET A 1 8.14 -16.16 13.49
N LYS A 2 8.66 -15.33 14.41
CA LYS A 2 7.86 -14.31 15.09
C LYS A 2 7.92 -13.02 14.26
N ILE A 3 6.76 -12.49 13.85
CA ILE A 3 6.66 -11.36 12.94
C ILE A 3 5.74 -10.30 13.56
N ALA A 4 6.26 -9.10 13.80
CA ALA A 4 5.44 -7.99 14.27
C ALA A 4 4.77 -7.27 13.09
N VAL A 5 3.47 -7.05 13.17
CA VAL A 5 2.69 -6.40 12.09
C VAL A 5 1.86 -5.26 12.66
N SER A 6 2.04 -4.04 12.15
CA SER A 6 1.17 -2.90 12.42
C SER A 6 0.13 -2.71 11.31
N GLY A 7 -0.97 -2.00 11.61
CA GLY A 7 -2.03 -1.77 10.62
C GLY A 7 -2.91 -2.98 10.35
N THR A 8 -2.96 -3.95 11.25
CA THR A 8 -3.73 -5.20 11.12
C THR A 8 -5.26 -5.01 11.11
N SER A 9 -5.75 -3.83 11.45
CA SER A 9 -7.16 -3.46 11.27
C SER A 9 -7.49 -2.97 9.84
N GLY A 10 -6.47 -2.72 9.01
CA GLY A 10 -6.63 -2.29 7.63
C GLY A 10 -6.73 -3.47 6.64
N LEU A 11 -7.04 -3.15 5.38
CA LEU A 11 -7.22 -4.12 4.30
C LEU A 11 -6.00 -5.02 4.12
N ILE A 12 -4.83 -4.44 3.89
CA ILE A 12 -3.59 -5.18 3.59
C ILE A 12 -3.05 -5.84 4.86
N GLY A 13 -2.94 -5.07 5.95
CA GLY A 13 -2.36 -5.58 7.21
C GLY A 13 -3.18 -6.71 7.84
N GLY A 14 -4.51 -6.64 7.77
CA GLY A 14 -5.40 -7.72 8.23
C GLY A 14 -5.25 -8.99 7.41
N ALA A 15 -5.25 -8.86 6.08
CA ALA A 15 -5.06 -9.97 5.17
C ALA A 15 -3.66 -10.61 5.32
N LEU A 16 -2.61 -9.78 5.47
CA LEU A 16 -1.25 -10.27 5.71
C LEU A 16 -1.14 -11.03 7.02
N ALA A 17 -1.65 -10.46 8.12
CA ALA A 17 -1.62 -11.11 9.43
C ALA A 17 -2.33 -12.48 9.41
N THR A 18 -3.46 -12.58 8.70
CA THR A 18 -4.19 -13.84 8.52
C THR A 18 -3.37 -14.84 7.71
N ALA A 19 -2.75 -14.40 6.60
CA ALA A 19 -1.93 -15.27 5.76
C ALA A 19 -0.69 -15.79 6.51
N LEU A 20 0.03 -14.93 7.21
CA LEU A 20 1.20 -15.30 8.00
C LEU A 20 0.85 -16.31 9.10
N ALA A 21 -0.28 -16.11 9.80
CA ALA A 21 -0.74 -17.06 10.81
C ALA A 21 -1.13 -18.42 10.21
N ALA A 22 -1.75 -18.43 9.03
CA ALA A 22 -2.08 -19.66 8.30
C ALA A 22 -0.84 -20.45 7.86
N ASP A 23 0.28 -19.76 7.62
CA ASP A 23 1.57 -20.39 7.31
C ASP A 23 2.35 -20.85 8.56
N GLY A 24 1.77 -20.73 9.76
CA GLY A 24 2.37 -21.16 11.01
C GLY A 24 3.38 -20.16 11.60
N HIS A 25 3.35 -18.89 11.19
CA HIS A 25 4.14 -17.85 11.83
C HIS A 25 3.46 -17.36 13.11
N ASP A 26 4.28 -16.97 14.10
CA ASP A 26 3.83 -16.27 15.31
C ASP A 26 3.67 -14.78 14.98
N VAL A 27 2.41 -14.31 14.88
CA VAL A 27 2.08 -12.93 14.47
C VAL A 27 1.79 -12.07 15.68
N LEU A 28 2.70 -11.13 15.98
CA LEU A 28 2.50 -10.09 16.99
C LEU A 28 1.83 -8.86 16.33
N ARG A 29 0.60 -8.58 16.72
CA ARG A 29 -0.15 -7.42 16.20
C ARG A 29 0.17 -6.18 17.03
N LEU A 30 0.68 -5.14 16.38
CA LEU A 30 0.92 -3.85 17.03
C LEU A 30 -0.37 -3.03 17.04
N VAL A 31 -0.91 -2.77 18.21
CA VAL A 31 -2.20 -2.12 18.42
C VAL A 31 -2.06 -0.83 19.22
N ARG A 32 -2.95 0.17 18.94
CA ARG A 32 -2.94 1.44 19.67
C ARG A 32 -3.80 1.43 20.94
N HIS A 33 -4.68 0.46 21.06
CA HIS A 33 -5.46 0.20 22.28
C HIS A 33 -4.69 -0.69 23.28
N ALA A 34 -5.23 -0.91 24.47
CA ALA A 34 -4.68 -1.88 25.40
C ALA A 34 -4.71 -3.30 24.79
N PRO A 35 -3.61 -4.06 24.83
CA PRO A 35 -3.57 -5.43 24.30
C PRO A 35 -4.64 -6.32 24.93
N LYS A 36 -5.28 -7.15 24.08
CA LYS A 36 -6.33 -8.09 24.50
C LYS A 36 -5.80 -9.50 24.77
N GLY A 37 -4.52 -9.74 24.52
CA GLY A 37 -3.88 -11.04 24.72
C GLY A 37 -2.42 -11.05 24.25
N PRO A 38 -1.73 -12.18 24.40
CA PRO A 38 -0.29 -12.29 24.14
C PRO A 38 0.10 -12.09 22.65
N GLY A 39 -0.85 -12.20 21.73
CA GLY A 39 -0.62 -11.91 20.31
C GLY A 39 -0.74 -10.43 19.94
N GLU A 40 -0.86 -9.53 20.93
CA GLU A 40 -0.93 -8.08 20.71
C GLU A 40 0.10 -7.36 21.58
N ALA A 41 0.71 -6.31 21.03
CA ALA A 41 1.58 -5.40 21.76
C ALA A 41 1.14 -3.95 21.52
N ARG A 42 1.22 -3.15 22.59
CA ARG A 42 0.86 -1.73 22.48
C ARG A 42 1.97 -0.94 21.79
N TRP A 43 1.55 -0.04 20.93
CA TRP A 43 2.41 1.00 20.40
C TRP A 43 1.64 2.30 20.27
N ASP A 44 2.37 3.41 20.36
CA ASP A 44 1.83 4.75 20.24
C ASP A 44 2.74 5.58 19.35
N PRO A 45 2.38 5.76 18.04
CA PRO A 45 3.19 6.53 17.11
C PRO A 45 3.26 8.02 17.44
N ASP A 46 2.25 8.57 18.12
CA ASP A 46 2.20 9.99 18.49
C ASP A 46 3.13 10.28 19.68
N ALA A 47 3.19 9.34 20.65
CA ALA A 47 4.14 9.40 21.76
C ALA A 47 5.54 8.86 21.39
N GLY A 48 5.69 8.25 20.22
CA GLY A 48 6.96 7.64 19.77
C GLY A 48 7.36 6.39 20.59
N THR A 49 6.38 5.63 21.11
CA THR A 49 6.63 4.49 21.99
C THR A 49 6.07 3.18 21.44
N VAL A 50 6.73 2.08 21.77
CA VAL A 50 6.27 0.71 21.50
C VAL A 50 6.77 -0.21 22.61
N ASP A 51 6.03 -1.26 22.89
CA ASP A 51 6.43 -2.32 23.82
C ASP A 51 7.62 -3.10 23.23
N THR A 52 8.84 -2.74 23.64
CA THR A 52 10.08 -3.33 23.16
C THR A 52 10.28 -4.75 23.66
N ASP A 53 9.77 -5.09 24.84
CA ASP A 53 9.85 -6.45 25.38
C ASP A 53 9.03 -7.41 24.55
N ALA A 54 7.84 -6.96 24.10
CA ALA A 54 7.03 -7.73 23.18
C ALA A 54 7.67 -7.87 21.78
N LEU A 55 8.45 -6.88 21.33
CA LEU A 55 9.19 -6.96 20.07
C LEU A 55 10.40 -7.90 20.13
N ALA A 56 10.91 -8.19 21.32
CA ALA A 56 12.06 -9.07 21.47
C ALA A 56 11.82 -10.43 20.80
N GLY A 57 12.82 -10.91 20.06
CA GLY A 57 12.77 -12.16 19.29
C GLY A 57 11.95 -12.08 18.00
N CYS A 58 11.40 -10.93 17.61
CA CYS A 58 10.83 -10.75 16.28
C CYS A 58 11.94 -10.81 15.21
N GLN A 59 11.76 -11.65 14.21
CA GLN A 59 12.69 -11.84 13.10
C GLN A 59 12.37 -10.87 11.94
N ALA A 60 11.11 -10.41 11.86
CA ALA A 60 10.67 -9.41 10.91
C ALA A 60 9.69 -8.42 11.55
N VAL A 61 9.70 -7.19 11.08
CA VAL A 61 8.71 -6.17 11.41
C VAL A 61 8.08 -5.67 10.12
N VAL A 62 6.74 -5.66 10.05
CA VAL A 62 5.98 -5.14 8.90
C VAL A 62 5.13 -3.96 9.36
N HIS A 63 5.39 -2.78 8.81
CA HIS A 63 4.70 -1.56 9.18
C HIS A 63 3.78 -1.08 8.05
N LEU A 64 2.46 -1.28 8.23
CA LEU A 64 1.42 -0.91 7.25
C LEU A 64 0.39 0.08 7.84
N ALA A 65 0.61 0.57 9.05
CA ALA A 65 -0.30 1.52 9.67
C ALA A 65 -0.17 2.92 9.05
N GLY A 66 -1.29 3.56 8.81
CA GLY A 66 -1.36 4.93 8.31
C GLY A 66 -2.81 5.38 8.15
N ALA A 67 -3.07 6.68 8.24
CA ALA A 67 -4.39 7.23 7.98
C ALA A 67 -4.77 7.08 6.50
N GLY A 68 -6.02 6.72 6.22
CA GLY A 68 -6.50 6.51 4.85
C GLY A 68 -6.43 7.79 4.01
N ILE A 69 -5.86 7.71 2.80
CA ILE A 69 -5.63 8.86 1.91
C ILE A 69 -6.95 9.46 1.42
N GLY A 70 -7.91 8.62 1.06
CA GLY A 70 -9.19 9.01 0.47
C GLY A 70 -10.36 9.13 1.44
N ASP A 71 -10.15 8.98 2.76
CA ASP A 71 -11.24 8.97 3.75
C ASP A 71 -11.95 10.33 3.90
N ARG A 72 -11.22 11.41 3.67
CA ARG A 72 -11.71 12.81 3.84
C ARG A 72 -11.06 13.72 2.80
N ARG A 73 -11.69 14.85 2.52
CA ARG A 73 -11.08 15.91 1.70
C ARG A 73 -9.79 16.41 2.33
N TRP A 74 -8.83 16.75 1.49
CA TRP A 74 -7.55 17.26 1.94
C TRP A 74 -7.66 18.74 2.32
N THR A 75 -7.44 19.00 3.58
CA THR A 75 -7.14 20.29 4.17
C THR A 75 -5.70 20.23 4.70
N ASP A 76 -5.13 21.35 5.10
CA ASP A 76 -3.77 21.35 5.67
C ASP A 76 -3.69 20.49 6.92
N ASP A 77 -4.70 20.53 7.79
CA ASP A 77 -4.80 19.64 8.96
C ASP A 77 -4.86 18.17 8.55
N ARG A 78 -5.64 17.86 7.50
CA ARG A 78 -5.71 16.47 7.00
C ARG A 78 -4.40 16.01 6.40
N LYS A 79 -3.71 16.84 5.63
CA LYS A 79 -2.38 16.57 5.09
C LYS A 79 -1.37 16.32 6.21
N LYS A 80 -1.43 17.12 7.27
CA LYS A 80 -0.62 16.92 8.47
C LYS A 80 -0.88 15.57 9.11
N VAL A 81 -2.13 15.16 9.31
CA VAL A 81 -2.50 13.84 9.84
C VAL A 81 -1.99 12.71 8.94
N LEU A 82 -2.11 12.86 7.61
CA LEU A 82 -1.60 11.87 6.65
C LEU A 82 -0.09 11.69 6.76
N ARG A 83 0.65 12.79 6.91
CA ARG A 83 2.11 12.80 7.07
C ARG A 83 2.52 12.23 8.42
N ASP A 84 2.00 12.78 9.51
CA ASP A 84 2.37 12.39 10.86
C ASP A 84 2.11 10.91 11.13
N SER A 85 0.96 10.39 10.71
CA SER A 85 0.61 8.97 10.89
C SER A 85 1.59 8.00 10.22
N ARG A 86 2.24 8.42 9.14
CA ARG A 86 3.22 7.61 8.41
C ARG A 86 4.63 7.84 8.94
N VAL A 87 5.07 9.08 8.97
CA VAL A 87 6.44 9.44 9.36
C VAL A 87 6.71 9.09 10.81
N ASN A 88 5.82 9.46 11.75
CA ASN A 88 6.00 9.15 13.16
C ASN A 88 5.91 7.65 13.41
N GLY A 89 4.93 6.98 12.79
CA GLY A 89 4.77 5.53 12.93
C GLY A 89 5.99 4.75 12.47
N THR A 90 6.50 5.07 11.28
CA THR A 90 7.68 4.43 10.72
C THR A 90 8.91 4.69 11.57
N ARG A 91 9.14 5.97 11.95
CA ARG A 91 10.29 6.34 12.79
C ARG A 91 10.26 5.65 14.15
N THR A 92 9.07 5.53 14.77
CA THR A 92 8.91 4.84 16.07
C THR A 92 9.35 3.39 15.95
N LEU A 93 8.85 2.65 14.96
CA LEU A 93 9.19 1.23 14.80
C LEU A 93 10.63 1.03 14.33
N ALA A 94 11.15 1.89 13.46
CA ALA A 94 12.54 1.83 13.01
C ALA A 94 13.52 2.02 14.18
N ARG A 95 13.29 3.02 15.04
CA ARG A 95 14.11 3.27 16.24
C ARG A 95 14.02 2.14 17.24
N ALA A 96 12.81 1.64 17.49
CA ALA A 96 12.61 0.53 18.40
C ALA A 96 13.32 -0.74 17.91
N ALA A 97 13.15 -1.09 16.64
CA ALA A 97 13.82 -2.23 16.04
C ALA A 97 15.35 -2.12 16.12
N ALA A 98 15.89 -0.93 15.83
CA ALA A 98 17.32 -0.64 15.91
C ALA A 98 17.90 -0.74 17.33
N ALA A 99 17.09 -0.45 18.35
CA ALA A 99 17.49 -0.47 19.76
C ALA A 99 17.41 -1.85 20.42
N LEU A 100 16.83 -2.86 19.76
CA LEU A 100 16.74 -4.20 20.31
C LEU A 100 18.13 -4.85 20.46
N PRO A 101 18.41 -5.59 21.54
CA PRO A 101 19.68 -6.34 21.68
C PRO A 101 19.93 -7.32 20.53
N THR A 102 18.86 -7.88 19.97
CA THR A 102 18.88 -8.71 18.75
C THR A 102 17.88 -8.11 17.76
N PRO A 103 18.35 -7.24 16.85
CA PRO A 103 17.48 -6.60 15.87
C PRO A 103 16.82 -7.62 14.91
N PRO A 104 15.64 -7.32 14.36
CA PRO A 104 15.03 -8.14 13.34
C PRO A 104 15.89 -8.14 12.06
N SER A 105 15.83 -9.21 11.30
CA SER A 105 16.57 -9.32 10.03
C SER A 105 16.02 -8.38 8.95
N VAL A 106 14.75 -7.99 9.05
CA VAL A 106 14.09 -7.14 8.07
C VAL A 106 13.01 -6.24 8.69
N LEU A 107 12.97 -5.01 8.20
CA LEU A 107 11.86 -4.08 8.37
C LEU A 107 11.22 -3.81 7.00
N VAL A 108 9.99 -4.25 6.80
CA VAL A 108 9.19 -3.93 5.61
C VAL A 108 8.25 -2.79 5.97
N CYS A 109 8.47 -1.61 5.39
CA CYS A 109 7.62 -0.44 5.57
C CYS A 109 6.67 -0.29 4.40
N GLY A 110 5.41 0.00 4.68
CA GLY A 110 4.50 0.52 3.67
C GLY A 110 5.08 1.77 3.02
N SER A 111 4.82 1.91 1.74
CA SER A 111 5.11 3.07 0.92
C SER A 111 4.05 3.14 -0.18
N ALA A 112 4.17 4.02 -1.17
CA ALA A 112 3.20 4.14 -2.23
C ALA A 112 3.84 4.56 -3.56
N ILE A 113 3.24 4.14 -4.68
CA ILE A 113 3.63 4.61 -6.02
C ILE A 113 3.40 6.12 -6.20
N GLY A 114 2.66 6.76 -5.30
CA GLY A 114 2.56 8.21 -5.20
C GLY A 114 3.91 8.93 -5.13
N TYR A 115 4.99 8.22 -4.78
CA TYR A 115 6.38 8.67 -4.88
C TYR A 115 6.71 9.27 -6.25
N TYR A 116 6.17 8.71 -7.32
CA TYR A 116 6.50 9.11 -8.70
C TYR A 116 5.72 10.35 -9.19
N GLY A 117 4.69 10.80 -8.45
CA GLY A 117 3.85 11.91 -8.89
C GLY A 117 3.14 11.62 -10.23
N GLU A 118 3.01 12.65 -11.06
CA GLU A 118 2.42 12.55 -12.41
C GLU A 118 3.48 12.10 -13.42
N THR A 119 3.28 10.94 -14.03
CA THR A 119 4.25 10.38 -14.99
C THR A 119 3.84 10.52 -16.47
N GLY A 120 2.63 10.99 -16.74
CA GLY A 120 2.07 10.97 -18.09
C GLY A 120 2.02 9.56 -18.68
N ASP A 121 2.54 9.43 -19.90
CA ASP A 121 2.68 8.14 -20.58
C ASP A 121 4.06 7.47 -20.33
N GLY A 122 4.95 8.14 -19.56
CA GLY A 122 6.30 7.67 -19.27
C GLY A 122 6.29 6.49 -18.28
N TRP A 123 7.16 5.50 -18.55
CA TRP A 123 7.41 4.42 -17.63
C TRP A 123 8.33 4.86 -16.49
N VAL A 124 8.01 4.42 -15.27
CA VAL A 124 8.86 4.58 -14.09
C VAL A 124 9.04 3.24 -13.39
N ASP A 125 10.19 3.07 -12.76
CA ASP A 125 10.54 1.93 -11.92
C ASP A 125 11.23 2.38 -10.63
N GLU A 126 11.76 1.48 -9.84
CA GLU A 126 12.39 1.77 -8.55
C GLU A 126 13.67 2.62 -8.66
N SER A 127 14.26 2.75 -9.85
CA SER A 127 15.41 3.62 -10.11
C SER A 127 15.03 5.05 -10.50
N SER A 128 13.75 5.29 -10.79
CA SER A 128 13.24 6.61 -11.17
C SER A 128 13.22 7.58 -9.98
N PRO A 129 13.51 8.87 -10.21
CA PRO A 129 13.45 9.88 -9.15
C PRO A 129 12.04 10.09 -8.61
N ALA A 130 11.95 10.76 -7.47
CA ALA A 130 10.69 11.25 -6.94
C ALA A 130 10.06 12.26 -7.92
N GLY A 131 8.74 12.20 -8.03
CA GLY A 131 7.97 13.22 -8.72
C GLY A 131 7.69 14.43 -7.84
N GLU A 132 6.69 15.21 -8.23
CA GLU A 132 6.30 16.43 -7.54
C GLU A 132 4.92 16.30 -6.89
N GLY A 133 4.66 17.16 -5.88
CA GLY A 133 3.38 17.31 -5.22
C GLY A 133 3.28 16.61 -3.88
N PHE A 134 2.19 16.87 -3.18
CA PHE A 134 2.02 16.49 -1.77
C PHE A 134 2.27 15.00 -1.51
N LEU A 135 1.77 14.09 -2.36
CA LEU A 135 1.97 12.65 -2.15
C LEU A 135 3.42 12.23 -2.40
N ALA A 136 4.09 12.81 -3.39
CA ALA A 136 5.50 12.51 -3.65
C ALA A 136 6.37 12.96 -2.47
N ASP A 137 6.18 14.19 -1.99
CA ASP A 137 6.89 14.72 -0.82
C ASP A 137 6.61 13.89 0.44
N LEU A 138 5.32 13.52 0.64
CA LEU A 138 4.92 12.67 1.76
C LEU A 138 5.66 11.32 1.73
N VAL A 139 5.75 10.69 0.56
CA VAL A 139 6.39 9.37 0.45
C VAL A 139 7.89 9.46 0.65
N VAL A 140 8.54 10.52 0.15
CA VAL A 140 9.98 10.77 0.41
C VAL A 140 10.25 10.83 1.92
N ASP A 141 9.48 11.62 2.66
CA ASP A 141 9.65 11.71 4.11
C ASP A 141 9.28 10.42 4.84
N TRP A 142 8.29 9.71 4.33
CA TRP A 142 7.87 8.43 4.89
C TRP A 142 8.96 7.38 4.76
N GLU A 143 9.58 7.24 3.59
CA GLU A 143 10.69 6.31 3.36
C GLU A 143 11.92 6.70 4.20
N ALA A 144 12.27 7.99 4.26
CA ALA A 144 13.36 8.49 5.09
C ALA A 144 13.15 8.26 6.61
N ALA A 145 11.91 8.13 7.07
CA ALA A 145 11.62 7.85 8.47
C ALA A 145 12.10 6.45 8.94
N ALA A 146 12.42 5.54 8.01
CA ALA A 146 12.96 4.22 8.30
C ALA A 146 14.49 4.19 8.41
N ASP A 147 15.19 5.30 8.14
CA ASP A 147 16.66 5.40 8.18
C ASP A 147 17.29 4.86 9.47
N PRO A 148 16.74 5.08 10.67
CA PRO A 148 17.31 4.52 11.90
C PRO A 148 17.49 2.99 11.87
N ALA A 149 16.57 2.27 11.22
CA ALA A 149 16.69 0.82 11.06
C ALA A 149 17.78 0.45 10.04
N ARG A 150 17.83 1.14 8.92
CA ARG A 150 18.85 0.96 7.89
C ARG A 150 20.26 1.23 8.46
N ASP A 151 20.43 2.32 9.19
CA ASP A 151 21.71 2.73 9.78
C ASP A 151 22.20 1.75 10.86
N ALA A 152 21.26 1.02 11.49
CA ALA A 152 21.55 -0.08 12.40
C ALA A 152 21.82 -1.42 11.69
N GLY A 153 21.87 -1.44 10.35
CA GLY A 153 22.14 -2.65 9.55
C GLY A 153 20.94 -3.56 9.34
N ILE A 154 19.72 -3.16 9.71
CA ILE A 154 18.50 -3.91 9.44
C ILE A 154 18.15 -3.76 7.95
N ARG A 155 17.96 -4.87 7.25
CA ARG A 155 17.47 -4.83 5.87
C ARG A 155 16.12 -4.12 5.82
N THR A 156 16.08 -2.97 5.17
CA THR A 156 14.88 -2.13 5.10
C THR A 156 14.31 -2.18 3.69
N VAL A 157 13.01 -2.44 3.58
CA VAL A 157 12.27 -2.50 2.32
C VAL A 157 11.11 -1.51 2.37
N HIS A 158 10.97 -0.68 1.34
CA HIS A 158 9.84 0.24 1.17
C HIS A 158 8.89 -0.32 0.12
N ALA A 159 7.76 -0.88 0.57
CA ALA A 159 6.74 -1.47 -0.29
C ALA A 159 5.90 -0.36 -0.95
N ARG A 160 6.33 0.13 -2.13
CA ARG A 160 5.59 1.13 -2.92
C ARG A 160 4.37 0.51 -3.56
N THR A 161 3.30 0.41 -2.79
CA THR A 161 2.04 -0.22 -3.17
C THR A 161 1.29 0.61 -4.20
N GLY A 162 0.78 -0.04 -5.24
CA GLY A 162 -0.13 0.53 -6.23
C GLY A 162 -1.60 0.52 -5.78
N LEU A 163 -2.52 0.52 -6.74
CA LEU A 163 -3.95 0.46 -6.47
C LEU A 163 -4.38 -0.98 -6.17
N VAL A 164 -4.47 -1.35 -4.90
CA VAL A 164 -4.83 -2.71 -4.46
C VAL A 164 -6.29 -3.01 -4.80
N VAL A 165 -6.52 -3.98 -5.67
CA VAL A 165 -7.85 -4.40 -6.12
C VAL A 165 -8.53 -5.24 -5.04
N ALA A 166 -9.51 -4.65 -4.35
CA ALA A 166 -10.29 -5.31 -3.32
C ALA A 166 -11.72 -4.77 -3.30
N LYS A 167 -12.69 -5.65 -3.05
CA LYS A 167 -14.13 -5.30 -3.01
C LYS A 167 -14.48 -4.44 -1.80
N ASN A 168 -13.86 -4.70 -0.66
CA ASN A 168 -14.25 -4.15 0.65
C ASN A 168 -13.24 -3.13 1.21
N GLY A 169 -12.43 -2.51 0.36
CA GLY A 169 -11.45 -1.53 0.84
C GLY A 169 -10.70 -0.80 -0.27
N GLY A 170 -9.88 0.17 0.12
CA GLY A 170 -9.05 0.94 -0.78
C GLY A 170 -9.83 1.75 -1.83
N ALA A 171 -9.15 2.10 -2.92
CA ALA A 171 -9.71 2.93 -4.00
C ALA A 171 -10.84 2.24 -4.79
N TRP A 172 -10.98 0.93 -4.70
CA TRP A 172 -11.94 0.15 -5.49
C TRP A 172 -13.28 -0.04 -4.80
N ALA A 173 -13.34 0.00 -3.45
CA ALA A 173 -14.57 -0.22 -2.71
C ALA A 173 -15.74 0.68 -3.17
N PRO A 174 -15.58 1.99 -3.40
CA PRO A 174 -16.65 2.84 -3.89
C PRO A 174 -17.01 2.59 -5.37
N LEU A 175 -16.11 2.00 -6.17
CA LEU A 175 -16.34 1.73 -7.58
C LEU A 175 -17.25 0.53 -7.80
N PHE A 176 -17.08 -0.56 -7.06
CA PHE A 176 -17.86 -1.78 -7.26
C PHE A 176 -19.39 -1.57 -7.20
N PRO A 177 -19.98 -0.86 -6.21
CA PRO A 177 -21.42 -0.58 -6.18
C PRO A 177 -21.88 0.23 -7.41
N LEU A 178 -21.13 1.26 -7.79
CA LEU A 178 -21.46 2.11 -8.93
C LEU A 178 -21.49 1.31 -10.24
N PHE A 179 -20.47 0.48 -10.47
CA PHE A 179 -20.42 -0.37 -11.65
C PHE A 179 -21.51 -1.44 -11.66
N ARG A 180 -21.84 -2.05 -10.51
CA ARG A 180 -22.96 -3.00 -10.38
C ARG A 180 -24.31 -2.37 -10.73
N ALA A 181 -24.49 -1.10 -10.36
CA ALA A 181 -25.69 -0.33 -10.70
C ALA A 181 -25.73 0.14 -12.17
N GLY A 182 -24.68 -0.15 -12.98
CA GLY A 182 -24.59 0.35 -14.35
C GLY A 182 -24.21 1.83 -14.46
N LEU A 183 -23.84 2.47 -13.36
CA LEU A 183 -23.43 3.87 -13.29
C LEU A 183 -21.91 4.05 -13.40
N GLY A 184 -21.17 2.95 -13.55
CA GLY A 184 -19.72 2.98 -13.70
C GLY A 184 -19.28 3.58 -15.03
N GLY A 185 -18.18 4.31 -14.99
CA GLY A 185 -17.65 4.94 -16.18
C GLY A 185 -16.23 5.47 -16.01
N ARG A 186 -15.67 6.00 -17.09
CA ARG A 186 -14.32 6.55 -17.08
C ARG A 186 -14.24 7.85 -16.28
N LEU A 187 -13.10 8.08 -15.65
CA LEU A 187 -12.80 9.29 -14.91
C LEU A 187 -11.96 10.23 -15.79
N GLY A 188 -12.44 11.46 -15.97
CA GLY A 188 -11.77 12.46 -16.79
C GLY A 188 -11.60 11.97 -18.26
N SER A 189 -10.39 12.09 -18.79
CA SER A 189 -10.05 11.62 -20.14
C SER A 189 -10.03 10.09 -20.26
N GLY A 190 -9.80 9.39 -19.13
CA GLY A 190 -9.59 7.96 -19.08
C GLY A 190 -8.26 7.51 -19.69
N ARG A 191 -7.33 8.46 -19.98
CA ARG A 191 -6.01 8.16 -20.58
C ARG A 191 -4.93 7.94 -19.51
N GLN A 192 -5.16 8.40 -18.29
CA GLN A 192 -4.23 8.22 -17.17
C GLN A 192 -4.04 6.75 -16.83
N TYR A 193 -2.79 6.37 -16.57
CA TYR A 193 -2.41 5.02 -16.17
C TYR A 193 -2.70 4.76 -14.70
N TRP A 194 -3.24 3.60 -14.44
CA TRP A 194 -3.49 3.05 -13.10
C TRP A 194 -2.66 1.78 -12.94
N SER A 195 -1.65 1.85 -12.08
CA SER A 195 -0.84 0.69 -11.70
C SER A 195 -1.53 -0.01 -10.54
N PHE A 196 -2.13 -1.15 -10.82
CA PHE A 196 -2.91 -1.95 -9.88
C PHE A 196 -2.13 -3.17 -9.40
N ILE A 197 -2.61 -3.79 -8.33
CA ILE A 197 -2.20 -5.12 -7.87
C ILE A 197 -3.40 -5.83 -7.26
N ALA A 198 -3.54 -7.16 -7.46
CA ALA A 198 -4.54 -7.94 -6.74
C ALA A 198 -4.17 -8.03 -5.24
N LEU A 199 -5.15 -7.98 -4.34
CA LEU A 199 -4.86 -8.10 -2.90
C LEU A 199 -4.07 -9.38 -2.57
N ALA A 200 -4.38 -10.50 -3.21
CA ALA A 200 -3.65 -11.75 -3.00
C ALA A 200 -2.18 -11.65 -3.43
N ASP A 201 -1.89 -10.95 -4.53
CA ASP A 201 -0.52 -10.73 -5.00
C ASP A 201 0.22 -9.70 -4.13
N GLU A 202 -0.47 -8.68 -3.61
CA GLU A 202 0.08 -7.76 -2.62
C GLU A 202 0.55 -8.50 -1.36
N ILE A 203 -0.29 -9.40 -0.83
CA ILE A 203 0.06 -10.20 0.34
C ILE A 203 1.21 -11.16 0.03
N ALA A 204 1.18 -11.82 -1.13
CA ALA A 204 2.26 -12.71 -1.58
C ALA A 204 3.58 -11.94 -1.77
N ALA A 205 3.53 -10.72 -2.33
CA ALA A 205 4.71 -9.87 -2.50
C ALA A 205 5.30 -9.42 -1.15
N LEU A 206 4.47 -9.01 -0.19
CA LEU A 206 4.93 -8.66 1.15
C LEU A 206 5.61 -9.84 1.85
N ARG A 207 5.05 -11.06 1.73
CA ARG A 207 5.69 -12.29 2.24
C ARG A 207 7.01 -12.57 1.53
N PHE A 208 7.02 -12.51 0.21
CA PHE A 208 8.24 -12.67 -0.60
C PHE A 208 9.34 -11.69 -0.17
N LEU A 209 9.00 -10.43 0.13
CA LEU A 209 9.95 -9.43 0.62
C LEU A 209 10.50 -9.74 2.03
N ILE A 210 9.70 -10.40 2.89
CA ILE A 210 10.20 -10.87 4.20
C ILE A 210 11.25 -11.95 3.99
N ASP A 211 10.98 -12.91 3.08
CA ASP A 211 11.76 -14.14 2.91
C ASP A 211 12.93 -14.02 1.92
N THR A 212 13.06 -12.89 1.19
CA THR A 212 14.08 -12.73 0.16
C THR A 212 15.18 -11.74 0.60
N PRO A 213 16.32 -12.20 1.18
CA PRO A 213 17.36 -11.33 1.71
C PRO A 213 18.02 -10.41 0.67
N GLY A 214 18.02 -10.81 -0.60
CA GLY A 214 18.64 -10.05 -1.70
C GLY A 214 17.84 -8.81 -2.14
N VAL A 215 16.62 -8.61 -1.63
CA VAL A 215 15.76 -7.47 -2.00
C VAL A 215 15.73 -6.44 -0.88
N SER A 216 16.08 -5.18 -1.20
CA SER A 216 16.10 -4.07 -0.24
C SER A 216 15.79 -2.72 -0.90
N GLY A 217 15.56 -1.69 -0.08
CA GLY A 217 15.19 -0.34 -0.52
C GLY A 217 13.78 -0.30 -1.11
N PRO A 218 13.48 0.64 -2.03
CA PRO A 218 12.17 0.75 -2.64
C PRO A 218 11.87 -0.44 -3.55
N VAL A 219 10.63 -0.96 -3.47
CA VAL A 219 10.10 -2.06 -4.30
C VAL A 219 8.68 -1.73 -4.70
N ASN A 220 8.39 -1.68 -5.99
CA ASN A 220 7.05 -1.43 -6.50
C ASN A 220 6.18 -2.69 -6.38
N LEU A 221 5.08 -2.58 -5.66
CA LEU A 221 4.06 -3.63 -5.55
C LEU A 221 2.90 -3.27 -6.49
N THR A 222 3.09 -3.60 -7.76
CA THR A 222 2.10 -3.42 -8.83
C THR A 222 2.07 -4.66 -9.70
N ALA A 223 0.98 -4.87 -10.44
CA ALA A 223 0.99 -5.85 -11.54
C ALA A 223 2.00 -5.42 -12.63
N PRO A 224 2.49 -6.37 -13.45
CA PRO A 224 3.51 -6.09 -14.46
C PRO A 224 3.09 -5.04 -15.50
N GLU A 225 1.81 -5.04 -15.87
CA GLU A 225 1.28 -4.16 -16.92
C GLU A 225 0.23 -3.19 -16.36
N PRO A 226 0.58 -1.89 -16.19
CA PRO A 226 -0.37 -0.87 -15.83
C PRO A 226 -1.33 -0.60 -16.99
N LEU A 227 -2.58 -0.26 -16.66
CA LEU A 227 -3.63 -0.01 -17.64
C LEU A 227 -4.14 1.42 -17.54
N THR A 228 -4.63 1.96 -18.64
CA THR A 228 -5.34 3.23 -18.60
C THR A 228 -6.67 3.08 -17.84
N ASN A 229 -7.14 4.16 -17.23
CA ASN A 229 -8.44 4.17 -16.54
C ASN A 229 -9.58 3.71 -17.47
N ARG A 230 -9.50 4.02 -18.77
CA ARG A 230 -10.45 3.55 -19.78
C ARG A 230 -10.46 2.04 -19.93
N GLU A 231 -9.28 1.40 -19.94
CA GLU A 231 -9.14 -0.06 -20.02
C GLU A 231 -9.63 -0.73 -18.75
N VAL A 232 -9.28 -0.18 -17.60
CA VAL A 232 -9.80 -0.62 -16.30
C VAL A 232 -11.32 -0.51 -16.25
N THR A 233 -11.90 0.61 -16.71
CA THR A 233 -13.35 0.82 -16.79
C THR A 233 -14.02 -0.25 -17.65
N ARG A 234 -13.44 -0.57 -18.81
CA ARG A 234 -13.96 -1.65 -19.68
C ARG A 234 -13.86 -3.02 -19.03
N ALA A 235 -12.75 -3.31 -18.33
CA ALA A 235 -12.56 -4.56 -17.60
C ALA A 235 -13.61 -4.72 -16.47
N MET A 236 -13.86 -3.66 -15.71
CA MET A 236 -14.95 -3.63 -14.72
C MET A 236 -16.31 -3.95 -15.34
N GLY A 237 -16.60 -3.33 -16.49
CA GLY A 237 -17.84 -3.59 -17.22
C GLY A 237 -17.98 -5.04 -17.68
N ARG A 238 -16.91 -5.62 -18.25
CA ARG A 238 -16.88 -7.03 -18.66
C ARG A 238 -17.11 -7.97 -17.47
N VAL A 239 -16.33 -7.80 -16.40
CA VAL A 239 -16.37 -8.68 -15.24
C VAL A 239 -17.71 -8.60 -14.50
N LEU A 240 -18.28 -7.41 -14.36
CA LEU A 240 -19.56 -7.19 -13.69
C LEU A 240 -20.78 -7.35 -14.62
N ARG A 241 -20.55 -7.57 -15.93
CA ARG A 241 -21.60 -7.66 -16.96
C ARG A 241 -22.53 -6.45 -16.95
N ARG A 242 -21.93 -5.25 -16.93
CA ARG A 242 -22.65 -3.97 -16.92
C ARG A 242 -22.07 -3.01 -17.98
N PRO A 243 -22.92 -2.19 -18.60
CA PRO A 243 -22.44 -1.15 -19.50
C PRO A 243 -21.59 -0.11 -18.74
N THR A 244 -20.63 0.50 -19.45
CA THR A 244 -19.73 1.53 -18.90
C THR A 244 -19.75 2.77 -19.78
N LEU A 245 -20.96 3.24 -20.09
CA LEU A 245 -21.18 4.37 -21.00
C LEU A 245 -20.97 5.73 -20.34
N ALA A 246 -21.08 5.79 -19.00
CA ALA A 246 -20.90 7.02 -18.25
C ALA A 246 -19.45 7.53 -18.34
N SER A 247 -19.29 8.81 -18.12
CA SER A 247 -17.99 9.42 -17.83
C SER A 247 -18.17 10.52 -16.79
N VAL A 248 -17.24 10.61 -15.86
CA VAL A 248 -17.24 11.66 -14.84
C VAL A 248 -16.20 12.71 -15.29
N PRO A 249 -16.64 13.92 -15.69
CA PRO A 249 -15.71 14.97 -16.12
C PRO A 249 -14.73 15.38 -15.00
N GLY A 250 -13.48 15.70 -15.37
CA GLY A 250 -12.46 16.11 -14.39
C GLY A 250 -12.89 17.28 -13.48
N PRO A 251 -13.55 18.34 -13.97
CA PRO A 251 -14.07 19.41 -13.10
C PRO A 251 -15.04 18.91 -12.02
N VAL A 252 -15.92 17.96 -12.35
CA VAL A 252 -16.86 17.37 -11.38
C VAL A 252 -16.07 16.62 -10.28
N LEU A 253 -15.07 15.84 -10.67
CA LEU A 253 -14.20 15.14 -9.71
C LEU A 253 -13.47 16.13 -8.78
N ARG A 254 -12.95 17.24 -9.33
CA ARG A 254 -12.30 18.29 -8.51
C ARG A 254 -13.26 18.94 -7.53
N THR A 255 -14.52 19.16 -7.92
CA THR A 255 -15.54 19.69 -7.01
C THR A 255 -15.85 18.72 -5.87
N VAL A 256 -15.94 17.41 -6.16
CA VAL A 256 -16.31 16.38 -5.16
C VAL A 256 -15.12 16.03 -4.26
N LEU A 257 -13.96 15.74 -4.86
CA LEU A 257 -12.79 15.19 -4.17
C LEU A 257 -11.80 16.28 -3.72
N GLY A 258 -11.96 17.52 -4.20
CA GLY A 258 -11.01 18.61 -3.93
C GLY A 258 -9.65 18.30 -4.55
N GLU A 259 -8.58 18.60 -3.80
CA GLU A 259 -7.20 18.39 -4.24
C GLU A 259 -6.86 16.92 -4.53
N PHE A 260 -7.46 15.97 -3.81
CA PHE A 260 -7.29 14.53 -4.05
C PHE A 260 -7.71 14.09 -5.46
N ALA A 261 -8.56 14.89 -6.15
CA ALA A 261 -8.90 14.63 -7.55
C ALA A 261 -7.67 14.66 -8.48
N GLY A 262 -6.62 15.39 -8.11
CA GLY A 262 -5.36 15.42 -8.85
C GLY A 262 -4.71 14.03 -8.91
N ASP A 263 -4.69 13.32 -7.80
CA ASP A 263 -4.14 11.97 -7.71
C ASP A 263 -5.01 10.94 -8.49
N VAL A 264 -6.34 11.03 -8.35
CA VAL A 264 -7.27 10.14 -9.08
C VAL A 264 -7.21 10.33 -10.60
N LEU A 265 -6.97 11.56 -11.06
CA LEU A 265 -6.85 11.93 -12.47
C LEU A 265 -5.40 11.85 -12.96
N GLY A 266 -4.46 11.71 -12.06
CA GLY A 266 -3.04 11.58 -12.34
C GLY A 266 -2.70 10.23 -12.98
N SER A 267 -1.59 10.22 -13.71
CA SER A 267 -1.07 9.05 -14.41
C SER A 267 0.15 8.51 -13.69
N GLN A 268 0.15 7.23 -13.38
CA GLN A 268 1.29 6.54 -12.77
C GLN A 268 1.53 5.23 -13.51
N ARG A 269 2.45 5.25 -14.48
CA ARG A 269 2.79 4.09 -15.31
C ARG A 269 4.01 3.38 -14.73
N VAL A 270 3.76 2.56 -13.70
CA VAL A 270 4.79 1.98 -12.83
C VAL A 270 5.08 0.53 -13.21
N ARG A 271 6.37 0.18 -13.27
CA ARG A 271 6.85 -1.19 -13.48
C ARG A 271 7.45 -1.75 -12.19
N PRO A 272 7.08 -2.98 -11.77
CA PRO A 272 7.64 -3.63 -10.59
C PRO A 272 8.94 -4.37 -10.93
N ARG A 273 9.97 -3.62 -11.33
CA ARG A 273 11.21 -4.19 -11.87
C ARG A 273 11.90 -5.11 -10.87
N LYS A 274 12.06 -4.66 -9.62
CA LYS A 274 12.74 -5.45 -8.59
C LYS A 274 12.02 -6.76 -8.26
N LEU A 275 10.67 -6.78 -8.24
CA LEU A 275 9.93 -8.02 -8.04
C LEU A 275 10.14 -8.99 -9.21
N LEU A 276 10.09 -8.48 -10.45
CA LEU A 276 10.31 -9.29 -11.65
C LEU A 276 11.74 -9.84 -11.70
N ASP A 277 12.74 -9.01 -11.46
CA ASP A 277 14.16 -9.39 -11.47
C ASP A 277 14.49 -10.39 -10.34
N ALA A 278 13.77 -10.32 -9.21
CA ALA A 278 13.90 -11.27 -8.10
C ALA A 278 13.13 -12.58 -8.29
N GLY A 279 12.38 -12.73 -9.40
CA GLY A 279 11.64 -13.95 -9.74
C GLY A 279 10.30 -14.10 -9.04
N PHE A 280 9.68 -12.98 -8.55
CA PHE A 280 8.33 -13.04 -8.01
C PHE A 280 7.32 -13.46 -9.05
N THR A 281 6.43 -14.38 -8.70
CA THR A 281 5.38 -14.90 -9.59
C THR A 281 4.01 -14.40 -9.15
N TYR A 282 3.34 -13.69 -10.03
CA TYR A 282 1.98 -13.19 -9.82
C TYR A 282 0.96 -14.30 -10.04
N ARG A 283 -0.05 -14.35 -9.20
CA ARG A 283 -1.22 -15.22 -9.35
C ARG A 283 -2.29 -14.59 -10.25
N TYR A 284 -2.41 -13.27 -10.19
CA TYR A 284 -3.43 -12.49 -10.91
C TYR A 284 -2.80 -11.27 -11.60
N PRO A 285 -1.91 -11.47 -12.59
CA PRO A 285 -1.20 -10.39 -13.27
C PRO A 285 -2.12 -9.48 -14.09
N GLU A 286 -3.29 -9.98 -14.50
CA GLU A 286 -4.22 -9.27 -15.36
C GLU A 286 -5.39 -8.67 -14.56
N ILE A 287 -5.88 -7.49 -14.98
CA ILE A 287 -6.96 -6.78 -14.28
C ILE A 287 -8.26 -7.60 -14.20
N ASP A 288 -8.64 -8.34 -15.24
CA ASP A 288 -9.84 -9.17 -15.24
C ASP A 288 -9.75 -10.29 -14.19
N GLN A 289 -8.56 -10.86 -14.01
CA GLN A 289 -8.27 -11.89 -13.00
C GLN A 289 -8.33 -11.27 -11.59
N ALA A 290 -7.66 -10.13 -11.39
CA ALA A 290 -7.65 -9.41 -10.12
C ALA A 290 -9.06 -9.01 -9.67
N LEU A 291 -9.89 -8.50 -10.59
CA LEU A 291 -11.28 -8.13 -10.33
C LEU A 291 -12.15 -9.34 -9.97
N ARG A 292 -11.99 -10.47 -10.67
CA ARG A 292 -12.71 -11.71 -10.33
C ARG A 292 -12.29 -12.26 -8.99
N ALA A 293 -10.99 -12.26 -8.68
CA ALA A 293 -10.48 -12.65 -7.37
C ALA A 293 -11.07 -11.78 -6.25
N ALA A 294 -11.14 -10.45 -6.44
CA ALA A 294 -11.75 -9.54 -5.48
C ALA A 294 -13.26 -9.78 -5.27
N LEU A 295 -13.96 -10.28 -6.28
CA LEU A 295 -15.40 -10.59 -6.17
C LEU A 295 -15.66 -11.93 -5.47
N SER A 296 -14.76 -12.90 -5.59
CA SER A 296 -14.86 -14.23 -4.97
C SER A 296 -14.35 -14.26 -3.53
N ALA A 297 -13.56 -13.27 -3.11
CA ALA A 297 -13.16 -13.13 -1.72
C ALA A 297 -14.37 -12.77 -0.85
N SER A 298 -14.67 -13.62 0.14
CA SER A 298 -15.77 -13.51 1.10
C SER A 298 -15.53 -12.40 2.11
#